data_71a89e1c2e8bf3648a4a642912ad806c
#
_entry.id   71a89e1c2e8bf3648a4a642912ad806c
#
_cell.length_a   1.000
_cell.length_b   1.000
_cell.length_c   1.000
_cell.angle_alpha   90.00
_cell.angle_beta   90.00
_cell.angle_gamma   90.00
#
_symmetry.space_group_name_H-M   'P 1'
#
loop_
_entity.id
_entity.type
_entity.pdbx_description
1 polymer ?
#
loop_
_entity_poly.entity_id
_entity_poly.type
_entity_poly.pdbx_seq_one_letter_code
_entity_poly.pdbx_strand_id
1 'polypeptide(L)'
;MFLINVTHHSLSQISEKFHFQKNASSYEEDAGATSTRLAAAALSYLPLRSYSSSSHILDSAAGPGIVTKLLLSPSPADVSVPELPVSPRPRVTGIDLVPAMVEHFKANKASLNWTTADAYVQDSEDLSRFKDAEFDAVVMNLGIFNLRDPVAGAAEMYRVLKPGGYAVITTWKTRRVVEILQGALDAIRPNSWLKPMYMPPEWLTKEKPSSVMEAGGFHKDQIETFEAEPNWECGSEEGIVKALNSPLWTSKIFEGWSHEEIGRWNGEIRKQLRDTEKKTGTLEMSAWICVARKG
;
A
#
# COMPACT_ATOMS: atom_id res chain seq x y z
N MET A 1 -32.23 19.45 -11.78
CA MET A 1 -31.82 18.06 -12.04
C MET A 1 -30.32 18.10 -12.33
N PHE A 2 -29.49 17.99 -11.32
CA PHE A 2 -28.05 18.00 -11.48
C PHE A 2 -27.63 16.57 -11.86
N LEU A 3 -27.20 16.37 -13.12
CA LEU A 3 -26.50 15.17 -13.54
C LEU A 3 -25.09 15.23 -12.93
N ILE A 4 -24.88 14.43 -11.89
CA ILE A 4 -23.51 14.20 -11.38
C ILE A 4 -22.80 13.38 -12.46
N ASN A 5 -21.86 13.99 -13.16
CA ASN A 5 -20.94 13.29 -14.04
C ASN A 5 -20.01 12.43 -13.17
N VAL A 6 -20.45 11.20 -12.87
CA VAL A 6 -19.59 10.21 -12.20
C VAL A 6 -18.61 9.70 -13.25
N THR A 7 -17.36 10.12 -13.17
CA THR A 7 -16.31 9.63 -14.06
C THR A 7 -15.99 8.16 -13.76
N HIS A 8 -15.51 7.40 -14.74
CA HIS A 8 -15.09 6.00 -14.53
C HIS A 8 -14.10 5.86 -13.36
N HIS A 9 -13.28 6.87 -13.13
CA HIS A 9 -12.32 6.92 -12.03
C HIS A 9 -13.00 6.97 -10.65
N SER A 10 -14.08 7.76 -10.48
CA SER A 10 -14.82 7.85 -9.22
C SER A 10 -15.58 6.56 -8.87
N LEU A 11 -16.04 5.82 -9.86
CA LEU A 11 -16.70 4.52 -9.64
C LEU A 11 -15.71 3.44 -9.21
N SER A 12 -14.48 3.44 -9.76
CA SER A 12 -13.45 2.49 -9.35
C SER A 12 -13.05 2.67 -7.90
N GLN A 13 -12.87 3.91 -7.44
CA GLN A 13 -12.49 4.20 -6.05
C GLN A 13 -13.58 3.85 -5.02
N ILE A 14 -14.85 4.13 -5.33
CA ILE A 14 -15.96 3.67 -4.49
C ILE A 14 -15.91 2.16 -4.36
N SER A 15 -15.68 1.45 -5.48
CA SER A 15 -15.54 0.01 -5.52
C SER A 15 -14.34 -0.51 -4.71
N GLU A 16 -13.20 0.19 -4.72
CA GLU A 16 -12.01 -0.17 -3.95
C GLU A 16 -12.20 0.08 -2.45
N LYS A 17 -12.80 1.21 -2.06
CA LYS A 17 -13.15 1.45 -0.65
C LYS A 17 -14.02 0.35 -0.08
N PHE A 18 -15.05 -0.10 -0.80
CA PHE A 18 -15.90 -1.23 -0.39
C PHE A 18 -15.12 -2.54 -0.33
N HIS A 19 -14.19 -2.75 -1.27
CA HIS A 19 -13.34 -3.93 -1.29
C HIS A 19 -12.46 -4.01 -0.04
N PHE A 20 -11.74 -2.94 0.30
CA PHE A 20 -10.93 -2.87 1.52
C PHE A 20 -11.76 -2.90 2.80
N GLN A 21 -12.94 -2.28 2.81
CA GLN A 21 -13.87 -2.37 3.94
C GLN A 21 -14.26 -3.83 4.24
N LYS A 22 -14.50 -4.64 3.20
CA LYS A 22 -14.90 -6.05 3.33
C LYS A 22 -13.74 -6.96 3.73
N ASN A 23 -12.54 -6.67 3.26
CA ASN A 23 -11.37 -7.55 3.40
C ASN A 23 -10.32 -7.02 4.39
N ALA A 24 -10.64 -6.02 5.22
CA ALA A 24 -9.70 -5.40 6.15
C ALA A 24 -9.07 -6.41 7.13
N SER A 25 -9.85 -7.39 7.61
CA SER A 25 -9.37 -8.40 8.57
C SER A 25 -8.37 -9.41 7.98
N SER A 26 -8.44 -9.67 6.67
CA SER A 26 -7.54 -10.60 5.99
C SER A 26 -6.36 -9.92 5.29
N TYR A 27 -6.39 -8.58 5.17
CA TYR A 27 -5.40 -7.83 4.41
C TYR A 27 -3.96 -8.10 4.88
N GLU A 28 -3.73 -8.14 6.18
CA GLU A 28 -2.40 -8.34 6.76
C GLU A 28 -1.86 -9.76 6.47
N GLU A 29 -2.73 -10.77 6.47
CA GLU A 29 -2.40 -12.15 6.12
C GLU A 29 -2.17 -12.30 4.59
N ASP A 30 -2.99 -11.65 3.77
CA ASP A 30 -3.04 -11.86 2.32
C ASP A 30 -1.99 -11.05 1.54
N ALA A 31 -1.68 -9.85 1.99
CA ALA A 31 -0.76 -8.93 1.30
C ALA A 31 0.31 -8.32 2.24
N GLY A 32 0.20 -8.59 3.54
CA GLY A 32 0.98 -7.90 4.57
C GLY A 32 2.48 -8.15 4.48
N ALA A 33 2.92 -9.36 4.13
CA ALA A 33 4.35 -9.67 4.04
C ALA A 33 5.07 -8.82 2.97
N THR A 34 4.51 -8.76 1.75
CA THR A 34 5.05 -7.95 0.65
C THR A 34 4.99 -6.45 0.97
N SER A 35 3.84 -5.99 1.51
CA SER A 35 3.67 -4.60 1.94
C SER A 35 4.63 -4.22 3.08
N THR A 36 4.92 -5.14 3.99
CA THR A 36 5.87 -4.94 5.11
C THR A 36 7.31 -4.83 4.60
N ARG A 37 7.75 -5.70 3.67
CA ARG A 37 9.08 -5.59 3.07
C ARG A 37 9.26 -4.27 2.32
N LEU A 38 8.24 -3.85 1.55
CA LEU A 38 8.28 -2.58 0.84
C LEU A 38 8.30 -1.39 1.81
N ALA A 39 7.47 -1.39 2.84
CA ALA A 39 7.46 -0.35 3.86
C ALA A 39 8.80 -0.26 4.59
N ALA A 40 9.41 -1.40 4.94
CA ALA A 40 10.73 -1.42 5.55
C ALA A 40 11.81 -0.83 4.64
N ALA A 41 11.82 -1.22 3.36
CA ALA A 41 12.71 -0.62 2.37
C ALA A 41 12.47 0.90 2.24
N ALA A 42 11.22 1.35 2.23
CA ALA A 42 10.88 2.78 2.19
C ALA A 42 11.38 3.53 3.44
N LEU A 43 11.19 2.96 4.62
CA LEU A 43 11.64 3.54 5.88
C LEU A 43 13.16 3.66 5.98
N SER A 44 13.94 2.79 5.31
CA SER A 44 15.41 2.86 5.34
C SER A 44 15.98 4.13 4.70
N TYR A 45 15.19 4.86 3.90
CA TYR A 45 15.57 6.16 3.33
C TYR A 45 15.29 7.33 4.27
N LEU A 46 14.62 7.11 5.39
CA LEU A 46 14.40 8.14 6.40
C LEU A 46 15.57 8.22 7.38
N PRO A 47 15.85 9.38 7.97
CA PRO A 47 16.91 9.54 8.97
C PRO A 47 16.47 8.98 10.33
N LEU A 48 16.16 7.67 10.40
CA LEU A 48 15.54 7.00 11.55
C LEU A 48 16.34 7.22 12.85
N ARG A 49 17.68 7.30 12.77
CA ARG A 49 18.56 7.56 13.94
C ARG A 49 18.37 8.93 14.55
N SER A 50 17.85 9.90 13.79
CA SER A 50 17.58 11.25 14.29
C SER A 50 16.20 11.38 14.94
N TYR A 51 15.34 10.39 14.79
CA TYR A 51 14.01 10.41 15.39
C TYR A 51 14.07 10.03 16.88
N SER A 52 13.17 10.63 17.66
CA SER A 52 13.11 10.51 19.10
C SER A 52 11.64 10.52 19.58
N SER A 53 11.45 10.48 20.88
CA SER A 53 10.11 10.61 21.49
C SER A 53 9.43 11.96 21.21
N SER A 54 10.18 12.98 20.76
CA SER A 54 9.62 14.27 20.32
C SER A 54 9.27 14.30 18.83
N SER A 55 9.70 13.31 18.05
CA SER A 55 9.38 13.20 16.62
C SER A 55 7.95 12.73 16.44
N HIS A 56 7.30 13.24 15.39
CA HIS A 56 5.93 12.92 15.02
C HIS A 56 5.88 12.45 13.56
N ILE A 57 5.43 11.23 13.33
CA ILE A 57 5.36 10.60 12.01
C ILE A 57 3.89 10.38 11.64
N LEU A 58 3.51 10.73 10.43
CA LEU A 58 2.21 10.43 9.85
C LEU A 58 2.31 9.17 8.98
N ASP A 59 1.56 8.13 9.33
CA ASP A 59 1.30 6.94 8.54
C ASP A 59 0.00 7.18 7.76
N SER A 60 0.12 7.63 6.51
CA SER A 60 -0.99 8.06 5.66
C SER A 60 -1.46 6.90 4.77
N ALA A 61 -2.77 6.67 4.68
CA ALA A 61 -3.35 5.45 4.15
C ALA A 61 -2.79 4.20 4.89
N ALA A 62 -2.80 4.28 6.22
CA ALA A 62 -2.10 3.37 7.12
C ALA A 62 -2.58 1.91 7.04
N GLY A 63 -3.81 1.68 6.56
CA GLY A 63 -4.44 0.37 6.63
C GLY A 63 -4.46 -0.16 8.07
N PRO A 64 -4.02 -1.41 8.30
CA PRO A 64 -3.92 -1.98 9.65
C PRO A 64 -2.70 -1.47 10.44
N GLY A 65 -1.90 -0.54 9.88
CA GLY A 65 -0.74 0.06 10.55
C GLY A 65 0.59 -0.66 10.25
N ILE A 66 0.84 -1.08 9.02
CA ILE A 66 2.08 -1.78 8.63
C ILE A 66 3.32 -0.91 8.89
N VAL A 67 3.31 0.35 8.47
CA VAL A 67 4.41 1.30 8.71
C VAL A 67 4.57 1.55 10.21
N THR A 68 3.48 1.79 10.91
CA THR A 68 3.45 1.98 12.37
C THR A 68 4.03 0.78 13.12
N LYS A 69 3.70 -0.46 12.67
CA LYS A 69 4.23 -1.70 13.25
C LYS A 69 5.75 -1.78 13.16
N LEU A 70 6.31 -1.44 12.00
CA LEU A 70 7.75 -1.40 11.79
C LEU A 70 8.45 -0.35 12.66
N LEU A 71 7.83 0.82 12.82
CA LEU A 71 8.39 1.91 13.64
C LEU A 71 8.39 1.59 15.14
N LEU A 72 7.38 0.86 15.65
CA LEU A 72 7.10 0.73 17.07
C LEU A 72 7.25 -0.69 17.64
N SER A 73 7.33 -1.72 16.80
CA SER A 73 7.42 -3.14 17.22
C SER A 73 8.65 -3.81 16.63
N PRO A 74 9.12 -4.92 17.21
CA PRO A 74 10.19 -5.71 16.59
C PRO A 74 9.85 -6.09 15.15
N SER A 75 10.80 -5.90 14.25
CA SER A 75 10.65 -6.26 12.85
C SER A 75 10.54 -7.77 12.66
N PRO A 76 9.79 -8.24 11.65
CA PRO A 76 9.84 -9.64 11.23
C PRO A 76 11.27 -10.07 10.87
N ALA A 77 11.57 -11.36 11.03
CA ALA A 77 12.93 -11.91 10.84
C ALA A 77 13.48 -11.72 9.42
N ASP A 78 12.59 -11.60 8.44
CA ASP A 78 12.92 -11.37 7.02
C ASP A 78 13.07 -9.87 6.66
N VAL A 79 12.92 -8.97 7.64
CA VAL A 79 13.10 -7.53 7.50
C VAL A 79 14.37 -7.10 8.21
N SER A 80 15.37 -6.69 7.44
CA SER A 80 16.68 -6.25 7.97
C SER A 80 16.90 -4.76 7.74
N VAL A 81 16.32 -3.93 8.61
CA VAL A 81 16.61 -2.49 8.72
C VAL A 81 17.09 -2.25 10.15
N PRO A 82 18.41 -2.01 10.34
CA PRO A 82 19.02 -1.99 11.68
C PRO A 82 18.45 -0.94 12.64
N GLU A 83 17.86 0.13 12.11
CA GLU A 83 17.29 1.22 12.88
C GLU A 83 15.83 0.99 13.30
N LEU A 84 15.24 -0.14 12.90
CA LEU A 84 13.87 -0.51 13.30
C LEU A 84 13.87 -1.56 14.42
N PRO A 85 12.96 -1.45 15.42
CA PRO A 85 12.08 -0.31 15.65
C PRO A 85 12.86 0.92 16.15
N VAL A 86 12.28 2.10 15.89
CA VAL A 86 12.91 3.38 16.30
C VAL A 86 12.93 3.49 17.81
N SER A 87 14.09 3.85 18.38
CA SER A 87 14.26 4.02 19.83
C SER A 87 15.03 5.33 20.15
N PRO A 88 14.48 6.18 21.05
CA PRO A 88 13.18 6.07 21.71
C PRO A 88 12.01 6.18 20.73
N ARG A 89 10.89 5.52 21.08
CA ARG A 89 9.70 5.45 20.19
C ARG A 89 9.14 6.84 19.86
N PRO A 90 8.96 7.18 18.55
CA PRO A 90 8.33 8.42 18.14
C PRO A 90 6.81 8.36 18.37
N ARG A 91 6.14 9.51 18.29
CA ARG A 91 4.70 9.55 18.10
C ARG A 91 4.37 9.16 16.64
N VAL A 92 3.34 8.33 16.47
CA VAL A 92 2.83 7.96 15.16
C VAL A 92 1.33 8.25 15.09
N THR A 93 0.91 8.93 14.04
CA THR A 93 -0.52 9.10 13.75
C THR A 93 -0.83 8.33 12.48
N GLY A 94 -1.70 7.33 12.57
CA GLY A 94 -2.25 6.62 11.41
C GLY A 94 -3.52 7.30 10.90
N ILE A 95 -3.68 7.41 9.59
CA ILE A 95 -4.94 7.80 8.97
C ILE A 95 -5.28 6.85 7.83
N ASP A 96 -6.57 6.57 7.68
CA ASP A 96 -7.09 5.81 6.56
C ASP A 96 -8.52 6.25 6.23
N LEU A 97 -8.89 6.22 4.96
CA LEU A 97 -10.24 6.59 4.51
C LEU A 97 -11.27 5.48 4.84
N VAL A 98 -10.79 4.24 5.09
CA VAL A 98 -11.62 3.06 5.31
C VAL A 98 -11.78 2.82 6.83
N PRO A 99 -12.98 2.98 7.41
CA PRO A 99 -13.20 2.81 8.85
C PRO A 99 -12.75 1.46 9.38
N ALA A 100 -12.99 0.35 8.64
CA ALA A 100 -12.56 -0.99 9.08
C ALA A 100 -11.04 -1.12 9.17
N MET A 101 -10.27 -0.43 8.34
CA MET A 101 -8.81 -0.37 8.43
C MET A 101 -8.37 0.33 9.71
N VAL A 102 -9.00 1.46 10.03
CA VAL A 102 -8.71 2.19 11.28
C VAL A 102 -9.06 1.37 12.52
N GLU A 103 -10.15 0.62 12.50
CA GLU A 103 -10.50 -0.30 13.59
C GLU A 103 -9.47 -1.43 13.73
N HIS A 104 -8.98 -1.98 12.60
CA HIS A 104 -7.91 -2.97 12.62
C HIS A 104 -6.59 -2.37 13.16
N PHE A 105 -6.23 -1.15 12.72
CA PHE A 105 -5.09 -0.43 13.31
C PHE A 105 -5.21 -0.31 14.83
N LYS A 106 -6.38 0.08 15.35
CA LYS A 106 -6.63 0.21 16.79
C LYS A 106 -6.53 -1.12 17.52
N ALA A 107 -7.00 -2.21 16.91
CA ALA A 107 -6.84 -3.55 17.44
C ALA A 107 -5.36 -3.95 17.53
N ASN A 108 -4.57 -3.68 16.47
CA ASN A 108 -3.13 -3.89 16.47
C ASN A 108 -2.42 -3.01 17.50
N LYS A 109 -2.80 -1.72 17.62
CA LYS A 109 -2.30 -0.83 18.66
C LYS A 109 -2.47 -1.44 20.06
N ALA A 110 -3.65 -1.97 20.36
CA ALA A 110 -3.95 -2.57 21.65
C ALA A 110 -3.14 -3.86 21.88
N SER A 111 -3.12 -4.77 20.89
CA SER A 111 -2.45 -6.08 21.00
C SER A 111 -0.92 -5.96 21.05
N LEU A 112 -0.34 -4.99 20.33
CA LEU A 112 1.11 -4.77 20.22
C LEU A 112 1.64 -3.66 21.12
N ASN A 113 0.77 -3.10 21.97
CA ASN A 113 1.11 -2.06 22.96
C ASN A 113 1.80 -0.83 22.32
N TRP A 114 1.19 -0.26 21.27
CA TRP A 114 1.68 0.98 20.63
C TRP A 114 1.21 2.21 21.42
N THR A 115 1.82 2.46 22.57
CA THR A 115 1.42 3.54 23.50
C THR A 115 1.59 4.93 22.91
N THR A 116 2.44 5.09 21.88
CA THR A 116 2.73 6.37 21.22
C THR A 116 2.02 6.54 19.87
N ALA A 117 1.11 5.62 19.50
CA ALA A 117 0.35 5.68 18.26
C ALA A 117 -1.13 6.02 18.50
N ASP A 118 -1.73 6.73 17.53
CA ASP A 118 -3.18 6.92 17.42
C ASP A 118 -3.62 6.79 15.96
N ALA A 119 -4.91 6.50 15.70
CA ALA A 119 -5.42 6.41 14.35
C ALA A 119 -6.81 7.04 14.20
N TYR A 120 -7.05 7.62 13.01
CA TYR A 120 -8.28 8.34 12.67
C TYR A 120 -8.78 8.00 11.28
N VAL A 121 -10.10 7.98 11.10
CA VAL A 121 -10.70 7.97 9.77
C VAL A 121 -10.50 9.38 9.19
N GLN A 122 -9.68 9.48 8.14
CA GLN A 122 -9.32 10.75 7.51
C GLN A 122 -8.94 10.50 6.06
N ASP A 123 -9.33 11.44 5.17
CA ASP A 123 -8.91 11.47 3.78
C ASP A 123 -7.49 12.05 3.69
N SER A 124 -6.62 11.38 2.97
CA SER A 124 -5.24 11.86 2.74
C SER A 124 -5.17 13.07 1.79
N GLU A 125 -6.26 13.35 1.08
CA GLU A 125 -6.41 14.57 0.24
C GLU A 125 -6.87 15.78 1.05
N ASP A 126 -7.27 15.59 2.31
CA ASP A 126 -7.69 16.65 3.24
C ASP A 126 -7.16 16.37 4.63
N LEU A 127 -5.99 16.90 4.95
CA LEU A 127 -5.34 16.80 6.26
C LEU A 127 -5.65 18.00 7.17
N SER A 128 -6.81 18.65 7.00
CA SER A 128 -7.23 19.86 7.76
C SER A 128 -7.28 19.66 9.28
N ARG A 129 -7.35 18.39 9.75
CA ARG A 129 -7.16 18.02 11.17
C ARG A 129 -5.80 18.44 11.71
N PHE A 130 -4.77 18.49 10.87
CA PHE A 130 -3.38 18.69 11.26
C PHE A 130 -2.92 20.09 10.86
N LYS A 131 -2.06 20.67 11.69
CA LYS A 131 -1.47 21.98 11.45
C LYS A 131 -0.38 21.90 10.39
N ASP A 132 -0.06 23.06 9.81
CA ASP A 132 1.15 23.21 9.01
C ASP A 132 2.39 22.88 9.86
N ALA A 133 3.37 22.24 9.24
CA ALA A 133 4.65 21.90 9.87
C ALA A 133 4.52 21.11 11.19
N GLU A 134 3.61 20.13 11.23
CA GLU A 134 3.37 19.29 12.42
C GLU A 134 4.25 18.03 12.46
N PHE A 135 4.54 17.43 11.29
CA PHE A 135 5.20 16.12 11.20
C PHE A 135 6.65 16.20 10.77
N ASP A 136 7.48 15.33 11.34
CA ASP A 136 8.88 15.13 10.95
C ASP A 136 8.98 14.24 9.69
N ALA A 137 8.04 13.30 9.52
CA ALA A 137 7.90 12.51 8.30
C ALA A 137 6.43 12.17 8.01
N VAL A 138 6.13 11.99 6.72
CA VAL A 138 4.87 11.44 6.23
C VAL A 138 5.21 10.23 5.36
N VAL A 139 4.63 9.07 5.65
CA VAL A 139 4.83 7.85 4.87
C VAL A 139 3.48 7.37 4.34
N MET A 140 3.38 7.15 3.03
CA MET A 140 2.22 6.55 2.39
C MET A 140 2.65 5.32 1.60
N ASN A 141 2.52 4.15 2.23
CA ASN A 141 2.89 2.89 1.62
C ASN A 141 1.73 2.33 0.78
N LEU A 142 1.90 2.29 -0.56
CA LEU A 142 0.92 1.76 -1.53
C LEU A 142 -0.45 2.46 -1.50
N GLY A 143 -0.49 3.74 -1.11
CA GLY A 143 -1.73 4.51 -0.99
C GLY A 143 -1.95 5.54 -2.10
N ILE A 144 -0.90 6.19 -2.60
CA ILE A 144 -0.96 7.40 -3.44
C ILE A 144 -1.75 7.22 -4.75
N PHE A 145 -1.66 6.07 -5.39
CA PHE A 145 -2.36 5.79 -6.65
C PHE A 145 -3.85 5.48 -6.47
N ASN A 146 -4.32 5.36 -5.22
CA ASN A 146 -5.73 5.18 -4.86
C ASN A 146 -6.42 6.52 -4.55
N LEU A 147 -5.70 7.63 -4.50
CA LEU A 147 -6.28 8.95 -4.28
C LEU A 147 -7.03 9.43 -5.52
N ARG A 148 -8.10 10.21 -5.34
CA ARG A 148 -8.84 10.87 -6.43
C ARG A 148 -7.99 11.95 -7.06
N ASP A 149 -7.30 12.71 -6.22
CA ASP A 149 -6.33 13.72 -6.59
C ASP A 149 -5.00 13.46 -5.86
N PRO A 150 -4.11 12.66 -6.46
CA PRO A 150 -2.80 12.40 -5.87
C PRO A 150 -1.96 13.66 -5.65
N VAL A 151 -2.17 14.72 -6.45
CA VAL A 151 -1.47 16.00 -6.31
C VAL A 151 -1.96 16.72 -5.05
N ALA A 152 -3.28 16.72 -4.79
CA ALA A 152 -3.83 17.27 -3.54
C ALA A 152 -3.27 16.52 -2.33
N GLY A 153 -3.19 15.17 -2.38
CA GLY A 153 -2.57 14.38 -1.33
C GLY A 153 -1.10 14.73 -1.10
N ALA A 154 -0.31 14.89 -2.17
CA ALA A 154 1.08 15.32 -2.09
C ALA A 154 1.22 16.75 -1.54
N ALA A 155 0.32 17.67 -1.89
CA ALA A 155 0.30 19.05 -1.37
C ALA A 155 -0.02 19.08 0.13
N GLU A 156 -0.95 18.24 0.59
CA GLU A 156 -1.23 18.10 2.02
C GLU A 156 -0.03 17.49 2.77
N MET A 157 0.64 16.48 2.21
CA MET A 157 1.90 15.96 2.79
C MET A 157 2.93 17.08 2.92
N TYR A 158 3.11 17.90 1.87
CA TYR A 158 4.04 19.03 1.91
C TYR A 158 3.65 20.03 3.00
N ARG A 159 2.36 20.39 3.10
CA ARG A 159 1.86 21.37 4.06
C ARG A 159 2.14 20.95 5.50
N VAL A 160 1.78 19.69 5.85
CA VAL A 160 1.88 19.20 7.23
C VAL A 160 3.30 18.85 7.66
N LEU A 161 4.24 18.69 6.71
CA LEU A 161 5.65 18.45 7.04
C LEU A 161 6.32 19.70 7.59
N LYS A 162 7.17 19.51 8.59
CA LYS A 162 8.13 20.53 9.06
C LYS A 162 9.16 20.82 7.96
N PRO A 163 9.75 22.05 7.94
CA PRO A 163 10.95 22.30 7.14
C PRO A 163 12.03 21.25 7.45
N GLY A 164 12.65 20.68 6.42
CA GLY A 164 13.61 19.59 6.54
C GLY A 164 13.00 18.20 6.73
N GLY A 165 11.69 18.08 6.90
CA GLY A 165 10.97 16.81 7.01
C GLY A 165 10.88 16.04 5.70
N TYR A 166 10.52 14.76 5.77
CA TYR A 166 10.52 13.83 4.64
C TYR A 166 9.13 13.28 4.34
N ALA A 167 8.76 13.25 3.05
CA ALA A 167 7.65 12.44 2.55
C ALA A 167 8.19 11.22 1.84
N VAL A 168 7.60 10.05 2.08
CA VAL A 168 7.91 8.81 1.35
C VAL A 168 6.62 8.21 0.84
N ILE A 169 6.54 8.00 -0.47
CA ILE A 169 5.43 7.28 -1.10
C ILE A 169 5.95 6.06 -1.84
N THR A 170 5.15 5.00 -1.89
CA THR A 170 5.49 3.80 -2.66
C THR A 170 4.41 3.48 -3.68
N THR A 171 4.82 2.91 -4.80
CA THR A 171 3.94 2.38 -5.85
C THR A 171 4.57 1.17 -6.51
N TRP A 172 3.77 0.40 -7.24
CA TRP A 172 4.26 -0.78 -7.96
C TRP A 172 5.01 -0.38 -9.24
N LYS A 173 6.07 -1.13 -9.57
CA LYS A 173 6.70 -1.19 -10.89
C LYS A 173 6.19 -2.40 -11.67
N THR A 174 6.12 -3.56 -11.02
CA THR A 174 5.54 -4.79 -11.57
C THR A 174 4.55 -5.40 -10.59
N ARG A 175 3.54 -6.09 -11.09
CA ARG A 175 2.49 -6.70 -10.27
C ARG A 175 2.19 -8.11 -10.76
N ARG A 176 3.16 -9.01 -10.57
CA ARG A 176 3.05 -10.40 -11.05
C ARG A 176 1.77 -11.11 -10.60
N VAL A 177 1.33 -10.85 -9.37
CA VAL A 177 0.03 -11.31 -8.84
C VAL A 177 -1.12 -10.94 -9.77
N VAL A 178 -1.20 -9.67 -10.18
CA VAL A 178 -2.31 -9.18 -11.01
C VAL A 178 -2.26 -9.77 -12.42
N GLU A 179 -1.06 -9.99 -12.97
CA GLU A 179 -0.88 -10.65 -14.26
C GLU A 179 -1.44 -12.09 -14.23
N ILE A 180 -1.13 -12.85 -13.18
CA ILE A 180 -1.61 -14.22 -13.01
C ILE A 180 -3.13 -14.24 -12.86
N LEU A 181 -3.69 -13.37 -12.00
CA LEU A 181 -5.14 -13.28 -11.80
C LEU A 181 -5.87 -12.89 -13.08
N GLN A 182 -5.34 -11.92 -13.85
CA GLN A 182 -5.92 -11.51 -15.13
C GLN A 182 -5.84 -12.63 -16.15
N GLY A 183 -4.70 -13.31 -16.27
CA GLY A 183 -4.55 -14.42 -17.22
C GLY A 183 -5.50 -15.59 -16.90
N ALA A 184 -5.68 -15.93 -15.63
CA ALA A 184 -6.63 -16.97 -15.22
C ALA A 184 -8.09 -16.53 -15.47
N LEU A 185 -8.42 -15.27 -15.19
CA LEU A 185 -9.74 -14.69 -15.50
C LEU A 185 -10.03 -14.75 -16.99
N ASP A 186 -9.10 -14.29 -17.82
CA ASP A 186 -9.28 -14.26 -19.29
C ASP A 186 -9.40 -15.67 -19.88
N ALA A 187 -8.76 -16.68 -19.30
CA ALA A 187 -8.87 -18.06 -19.73
C ALA A 187 -10.26 -18.69 -19.42
N ILE A 188 -10.95 -18.21 -18.39
CA ILE A 188 -12.28 -18.70 -17.99
C ILE A 188 -13.38 -17.82 -18.59
N ARG A 189 -13.20 -16.51 -18.57
CA ARG A 189 -14.15 -15.50 -19.06
C ARG A 189 -13.46 -14.50 -19.99
N PRO A 190 -13.13 -14.88 -21.23
CA PRO A 190 -12.31 -14.07 -22.15
C PRO A 190 -12.92 -12.70 -22.50
N ASN A 191 -14.21 -12.50 -22.31
CA ASN A 191 -14.90 -11.24 -22.56
C ASN A 191 -15.21 -10.46 -21.27
N SER A 192 -14.59 -10.82 -20.15
CA SER A 192 -14.78 -10.08 -18.91
C SER A 192 -14.21 -8.67 -19.01
N TRP A 193 -15.02 -7.68 -18.62
CA TRP A 193 -14.57 -6.30 -18.48
C TRP A 193 -13.81 -6.06 -17.14
N LEU A 194 -13.86 -7.02 -16.22
CA LEU A 194 -13.22 -6.93 -14.91
C LEU A 194 -11.70 -6.87 -15.05
N LYS A 195 -11.10 -5.90 -14.39
CA LYS A 195 -9.65 -5.76 -14.25
C LYS A 195 -9.31 -5.89 -12.76
N PRO A 196 -8.79 -7.05 -12.32
CA PRO A 196 -8.40 -7.24 -10.93
C PRO A 196 -7.42 -6.15 -10.48
N MET A 197 -7.73 -5.48 -9.36
CA MET A 197 -6.86 -4.46 -8.78
C MET A 197 -6.32 -3.46 -9.81
N TYR A 198 -7.21 -2.89 -10.64
CA TYR A 198 -6.80 -1.95 -11.69
C TYR A 198 -5.95 -0.80 -11.13
N MET A 199 -4.89 -0.49 -11.83
CA MET A 199 -4.06 0.69 -11.58
C MET A 199 -3.69 1.31 -12.94
N PRO A 200 -3.84 2.62 -13.13
CA PRO A 200 -3.44 3.28 -14.35
C PRO A 200 -1.96 2.99 -14.68
N PRO A 201 -1.62 2.64 -15.95
CA PRO A 201 -0.27 2.20 -16.30
C PRO A 201 0.85 3.18 -15.99
N GLU A 202 0.56 4.48 -15.98
CA GLU A 202 1.53 5.52 -15.64
C GLU A 202 2.08 5.38 -14.23
N TRP A 203 1.33 4.78 -13.28
CA TRP A 203 1.80 4.52 -11.92
C TRP A 203 2.87 3.43 -11.83
N LEU A 204 3.04 2.64 -12.89
CA LEU A 204 4.11 1.64 -12.98
C LEU A 204 5.46 2.24 -13.40
N THR A 205 5.48 3.52 -13.77
CA THR A 205 6.68 4.22 -14.20
C THR A 205 7.38 4.94 -13.05
N LYS A 206 8.69 5.14 -13.17
CA LYS A 206 9.50 5.89 -12.20
C LYS A 206 9.09 7.36 -12.11
N GLU A 207 8.65 7.92 -13.23
CA GLU A 207 8.39 9.34 -13.40
C GLU A 207 7.09 9.78 -12.71
N LYS A 208 6.08 8.91 -12.66
CA LYS A 208 4.75 9.27 -12.12
C LYS A 208 4.78 9.69 -10.66
N PRO A 209 5.34 8.91 -9.70
CA PRO A 209 5.38 9.33 -8.31
C PRO A 209 6.18 10.62 -8.12
N SER A 210 7.31 10.79 -8.84
CA SER A 210 8.13 12.01 -8.75
C SER A 210 7.36 13.23 -9.24
N SER A 211 6.65 13.13 -10.38
CA SER A 211 5.87 14.24 -10.94
C SER A 211 4.72 14.67 -10.04
N VAL A 212 4.09 13.71 -9.34
CA VAL A 212 3.03 14.00 -8.37
C VAL A 212 3.59 14.74 -7.15
N MET A 213 4.73 14.32 -6.62
CA MET A 213 5.38 15.01 -5.50
C MET A 213 5.84 16.43 -5.89
N GLU A 214 6.41 16.61 -7.09
CA GLU A 214 6.78 17.92 -7.62
C GLU A 214 5.55 18.84 -7.75
N ALA A 215 4.48 18.34 -8.35
CA ALA A 215 3.22 19.09 -8.46
C ALA A 215 2.59 19.42 -7.10
N GLY A 216 2.81 18.59 -6.07
CA GLY A 216 2.39 18.83 -4.68
C GLY A 216 3.25 19.84 -3.91
N GLY A 217 4.29 20.40 -4.54
CA GLY A 217 5.09 21.50 -3.97
C GLY A 217 6.50 21.14 -3.50
N PHE A 218 6.91 19.86 -3.61
CA PHE A 218 8.30 19.49 -3.34
C PHE A 218 9.21 19.95 -4.48
N HIS A 219 10.38 20.48 -4.12
CA HIS A 219 11.35 20.92 -5.13
C HIS A 219 11.97 19.71 -5.83
N LYS A 220 12.08 19.76 -7.16
CA LYS A 220 12.56 18.64 -7.98
C LYS A 220 13.90 18.07 -7.52
N ASP A 221 14.85 18.94 -7.11
CA ASP A 221 16.18 18.54 -6.65
C ASP A 221 16.15 17.88 -5.25
N GLN A 222 15.01 17.87 -4.59
CA GLN A 222 14.78 17.24 -3.30
C GLN A 222 13.92 15.95 -3.42
N ILE A 223 13.71 15.46 -4.66
CA ILE A 223 12.93 14.26 -4.95
C ILE A 223 13.85 13.19 -5.54
N GLU A 224 13.90 12.06 -4.90
CA GLU A 224 14.64 10.89 -5.39
C GLU A 224 13.71 9.68 -5.50
N THR A 225 13.92 8.82 -6.50
CA THR A 225 13.13 7.61 -6.68
C THR A 225 14.03 6.40 -6.85
N PHE A 226 13.79 5.41 -6.01
CA PHE A 226 14.53 4.16 -5.90
C PHE A 226 13.65 2.97 -6.29
N GLU A 227 14.27 1.86 -6.63
CA GLU A 227 13.61 0.59 -6.87
C GLU A 227 13.77 -0.34 -5.67
N ALA A 228 12.71 -1.13 -5.37
CA ALA A 228 12.73 -2.19 -4.37
C ALA A 228 12.09 -3.45 -4.96
N GLU A 229 12.50 -4.61 -4.44
CA GLU A 229 12.01 -5.93 -4.84
C GLU A 229 11.34 -6.65 -3.66
N PRO A 230 10.12 -6.21 -3.26
CA PRO A 230 9.39 -6.84 -2.17
C PRO A 230 8.72 -8.15 -2.64
N ASN A 231 9.52 -9.13 -3.06
CA ASN A 231 9.03 -10.39 -3.60
C ASN A 231 8.02 -11.07 -2.66
N TRP A 232 7.04 -11.77 -3.22
CA TRP A 232 6.05 -12.49 -2.45
C TRP A 232 6.43 -13.96 -2.31
N GLU A 233 6.89 -14.33 -1.14
CA GLU A 233 7.34 -15.67 -0.82
C GLU A 233 6.17 -16.49 -0.25
N CYS A 234 5.67 -17.43 -1.05
CA CYS A 234 4.58 -18.35 -0.69
C CYS A 234 5.11 -19.76 -0.34
N GLY A 235 6.42 -19.99 -0.48
CA GLY A 235 7.12 -21.22 -0.10
C GLY A 235 6.96 -22.40 -1.06
N SER A 236 5.93 -22.42 -1.91
CA SER A 236 5.68 -23.49 -2.89
C SER A 236 4.64 -23.04 -3.93
N GLU A 237 4.52 -23.81 -5.04
CA GLU A 237 3.42 -23.62 -6.00
C GLU A 237 2.04 -23.66 -5.32
N GLU A 238 1.81 -24.62 -4.43
CA GLU A 238 0.55 -24.73 -3.69
C GLU A 238 0.32 -23.53 -2.76
N GLY A 239 1.40 -23.00 -2.16
CA GLY A 239 1.38 -21.77 -1.37
C GLY A 239 0.95 -20.56 -2.22
N ILE A 240 1.47 -20.43 -3.45
CA ILE A 240 1.04 -19.38 -4.38
C ILE A 240 -0.46 -19.52 -4.69
N VAL A 241 -0.90 -20.73 -5.08
CA VAL A 241 -2.30 -20.97 -5.41
C VAL A 241 -3.22 -20.66 -4.21
N LYS A 242 -2.85 -21.09 -3.00
CA LYS A 242 -3.58 -20.77 -1.77
C LYS A 242 -3.66 -19.25 -1.54
N ALA A 243 -2.54 -18.55 -1.65
CA ALA A 243 -2.49 -17.10 -1.44
C ALA A 243 -3.35 -16.32 -2.45
N LEU A 244 -3.34 -16.74 -3.73
CA LEU A 244 -4.15 -16.14 -4.80
C LEU A 244 -5.65 -16.47 -4.71
N ASN A 245 -6.05 -17.42 -3.86
CA ASN A 245 -7.44 -17.73 -3.57
C ASN A 245 -8.02 -16.94 -2.39
N SER A 246 -7.24 -16.08 -1.75
CA SER A 246 -7.76 -15.31 -0.63
C SER A 246 -8.91 -14.39 -1.07
N PRO A 247 -9.85 -14.04 -0.18
CA PRO A 247 -10.93 -13.13 -0.47
C PRO A 247 -10.48 -11.76 -0.96
N LEU A 248 -9.30 -11.30 -0.56
CA LEU A 248 -8.69 -10.05 -1.04
C LEU A 248 -8.59 -10.03 -2.57
N TRP A 249 -8.27 -11.16 -3.19
CA TRP A 249 -8.08 -11.25 -4.65
C TRP A 249 -9.34 -11.70 -5.37
N THR A 250 -10.08 -12.66 -4.78
CA THR A 250 -11.13 -13.41 -5.47
C THR A 250 -12.53 -12.88 -5.27
N SER A 251 -12.80 -12.12 -4.22
CA SER A 251 -14.17 -11.71 -3.86
C SER A 251 -14.93 -10.98 -4.98
N LYS A 252 -14.23 -10.15 -5.77
CA LYS A 252 -14.81 -9.49 -6.95
C LYS A 252 -14.75 -10.37 -8.20
N ILE A 253 -13.73 -11.21 -8.32
CA ILE A 253 -13.53 -12.07 -9.49
C ILE A 253 -14.65 -13.11 -9.56
N PHE A 254 -14.98 -13.74 -8.43
CA PHE A 254 -15.96 -14.82 -8.34
C PHE A 254 -17.42 -14.33 -8.30
N GLU A 255 -17.63 -13.03 -8.36
CA GLU A 255 -18.98 -12.49 -8.36
C GLU A 255 -19.77 -12.94 -9.59
N GLY A 256 -20.88 -13.68 -9.38
CA GLY A 256 -21.70 -14.27 -10.44
C GLY A 256 -21.05 -15.44 -11.21
N TRP A 257 -20.04 -16.12 -10.64
CA TRP A 257 -19.45 -17.32 -11.20
C TRP A 257 -20.23 -18.57 -10.81
N SER A 258 -20.28 -19.54 -11.74
CA SER A 258 -20.79 -20.89 -11.47
C SER A 258 -19.76 -21.73 -10.69
N HIS A 259 -20.21 -22.82 -10.05
CA HIS A 259 -19.31 -23.77 -9.39
C HIS A 259 -18.29 -24.41 -10.37
N GLU A 260 -18.67 -24.62 -11.63
CA GLU A 260 -17.78 -25.14 -12.67
C GLU A 260 -16.65 -24.16 -12.99
N GLU A 261 -16.97 -22.86 -13.16
CA GLU A 261 -15.97 -21.82 -13.41
C GLU A 261 -14.99 -21.68 -12.24
N ILE A 262 -15.51 -21.68 -10.99
CA ILE A 262 -14.68 -21.64 -9.78
C ILE A 262 -13.81 -22.91 -9.70
N GLY A 263 -14.35 -24.08 -10.05
CA GLY A 263 -13.59 -25.33 -10.06
C GLY A 263 -12.39 -25.33 -11.03
N ARG A 264 -12.45 -24.54 -12.09
CA ARG A 264 -11.36 -24.40 -13.08
C ARG A 264 -10.28 -23.43 -12.62
N TRP A 265 -10.57 -22.52 -11.68
CA TRP A 265 -9.74 -21.38 -11.31
C TRP A 265 -8.30 -21.76 -10.94
N ASN A 266 -8.13 -22.73 -10.03
CA ASN A 266 -6.81 -23.17 -9.58
C ASN A 266 -5.96 -23.78 -10.71
N GLY A 267 -6.60 -24.49 -11.63
CA GLY A 267 -5.93 -25.01 -12.83
C GLY A 267 -5.42 -23.90 -13.74
N GLU A 268 -6.22 -22.86 -13.94
CA GLU A 268 -5.83 -21.73 -14.77
C GLU A 268 -4.75 -20.87 -14.09
N ILE A 269 -4.79 -20.66 -12.76
CA ILE A 269 -3.67 -20.03 -12.02
C ILE A 269 -2.36 -20.77 -12.28
N ARG A 270 -2.35 -22.12 -12.11
CA ARG A 270 -1.13 -22.94 -12.30
C ARG A 270 -0.56 -22.82 -13.72
N LYS A 271 -1.41 -22.67 -14.74
CA LYS A 271 -0.97 -22.44 -16.12
C LYS A 271 -0.29 -21.08 -16.33
N GLN A 272 -0.63 -20.08 -15.53
CA GLN A 272 -0.01 -18.75 -15.59
C GLN A 272 1.36 -18.70 -14.89
N LEU A 273 1.66 -19.67 -14.01
CA LEU A 273 2.93 -19.70 -13.27
C LEU A 273 4.09 -20.11 -14.18
N ARG A 274 5.19 -19.38 -14.07
CA ARG A 274 6.49 -19.74 -14.66
C ARG A 274 7.09 -20.94 -13.93
N ASP A 275 7.96 -21.68 -14.60
CA ASP A 275 8.63 -22.84 -13.98
C ASP A 275 9.47 -22.46 -12.76
N THR A 276 10.09 -21.28 -12.78
CA THR A 276 10.83 -20.74 -11.63
C THR A 276 9.90 -20.49 -10.43
N GLU A 277 8.72 -19.89 -10.67
CA GLU A 277 7.71 -19.61 -9.62
C GLU A 277 7.18 -20.90 -9.00
N LYS A 278 6.89 -21.92 -9.82
CA LYS A 278 6.48 -23.25 -9.35
C LYS A 278 7.56 -23.89 -8.47
N LYS A 279 8.82 -23.76 -8.86
CA LYS A 279 9.95 -24.36 -8.16
C LYS A 279 10.27 -23.65 -6.83
N THR A 280 10.24 -22.32 -6.82
CA THR A 280 10.65 -21.53 -5.65
C THR A 280 9.49 -21.18 -4.73
N GLY A 281 8.26 -21.18 -5.23
CA GLY A 281 7.11 -20.64 -4.51
C GLY A 281 7.16 -19.12 -4.30
N THR A 282 7.91 -18.40 -5.16
CA THR A 282 8.11 -16.95 -5.04
C THR A 282 7.59 -16.23 -6.29
N LEU A 283 6.79 -15.20 -6.10
CA LEU A 283 6.38 -14.27 -7.14
C LEU A 283 7.26 -13.02 -7.09
N GLU A 284 7.93 -12.73 -8.21
CA GLU A 284 8.76 -11.54 -8.35
C GLU A 284 7.89 -10.30 -8.42
N MET A 285 8.09 -9.39 -7.48
CA MET A 285 7.41 -8.11 -7.39
C MET A 285 8.44 -6.99 -7.33
N SER A 286 8.23 -5.91 -8.04
CA SER A 286 9.07 -4.72 -7.91
C SER A 286 8.22 -3.47 -7.71
N ALA A 287 8.81 -2.48 -7.04
CA ALA A 287 8.13 -1.28 -6.61
C ALA A 287 9.04 -0.05 -6.73
N TRP A 288 8.43 1.12 -6.84
CA TRP A 288 9.10 2.41 -6.74
C TRP A 288 8.92 2.98 -5.34
N ILE A 289 9.99 3.50 -4.78
CA ILE A 289 10.02 4.28 -3.54
C ILE A 289 10.41 5.70 -3.93
N CYS A 290 9.49 6.64 -3.78
CA CYS A 290 9.77 8.06 -4.03
C CYS A 290 9.91 8.77 -2.68
N VAL A 291 11.06 9.39 -2.48
CA VAL A 291 11.42 10.14 -1.27
C VAL A 291 11.54 11.61 -1.64
N ALA A 292 10.87 12.47 -0.90
CA ALA A 292 10.93 13.90 -1.10
C ALA A 292 11.20 14.61 0.23
N ARG A 293 12.07 15.63 0.22
CA ARG A 293 12.38 16.44 1.39
C ARG A 293 11.76 17.82 1.25
N LYS A 294 11.13 18.31 2.32
CA LYS A 294 10.67 19.69 2.38
C LYS A 294 11.84 20.61 2.69
N GLY A 295 12.08 21.63 1.86
CA GLY A 295 13.10 22.66 2.07
C GLY A 295 12.83 23.54 3.28
#